data_7cc9bafca549aaa03f9ed9d49c5f2f5b
#
_entry.id   7cc9bafca549aaa03f9ed9d49c5f2f5b
#
_cell.length_a   1.000
_cell.length_b   1.000
_cell.length_c   1.000
_cell.angle_alpha   90.00
_cell.angle_beta   90.00
_cell.angle_gamma   90.00
#
_symmetry.space_group_name_H-M   'P 1'
#
loop_
_entity.id
_entity.type
_entity.pdbx_description
1 polymer ?
#
loop_
_entity_poly.entity_id
_entity_poly.type
_entity_poly.pdbx_seq_one_letter_code
_entity_poly.pdbx_strand_id
1 'polypeptide(L)'
;MSRSQETILTNICLVEDVSRRKVLMQYRSPERYRWSGYAFPGGHIEKGESLHDSVVREILEETGLTISHPKLVGVKNWHTDEGIRYIVFCYKATEFSGQIHSTEEGKISWIDKETLPQLDLAYDMLELMRMMEDEELSE
;
A
#
# COMPACT_ATOMS: atom_id res chain seq x y z
N MET A 1 -32.94 9.16 10.54
CA MET A 1 -32.16 9.04 9.30
C MET A 1 -30.85 8.34 9.60
N SER A 2 -30.55 7.27 8.88
CA SER A 2 -29.30 6.54 9.05
C SER A 2 -28.12 7.29 8.42
N ARG A 3 -26.98 7.23 9.10
CA ARG A 3 -25.71 7.78 8.56
C ARG A 3 -24.80 6.66 8.01
N SER A 4 -25.31 5.43 7.97
CA SER A 4 -24.57 4.32 7.41
C SER A 4 -24.39 4.52 5.90
N GLN A 5 -23.23 4.12 5.39
CA GLN A 5 -22.95 4.19 3.95
C GLN A 5 -22.07 3.01 3.56
N GLU A 6 -22.24 2.55 2.33
CA GLU A 6 -21.34 1.54 1.81
C GLU A 6 -19.93 2.11 1.71
N THR A 7 -18.96 1.32 2.16
CA THR A 7 -17.57 1.73 2.20
C THR A 7 -16.69 0.53 1.89
N ILE A 8 -15.70 0.76 1.04
CA ILE A 8 -14.66 -0.23 0.76
C ILE A 8 -13.42 0.21 1.51
N LEU A 9 -12.92 -0.66 2.39
CA LEU A 9 -11.76 -0.38 3.23
C LEU A 9 -10.55 -1.15 2.72
N THR A 10 -9.48 -0.43 2.47
CA THR A 10 -8.24 -1.00 1.96
C THR A 10 -7.05 -0.45 2.72
N ASN A 11 -5.89 -1.04 2.47
CA ASN A 11 -4.64 -0.55 3.01
C ASN A 11 -3.53 -0.64 1.96
N ILE A 12 -2.49 0.14 2.17
CA ILE A 12 -1.21 -0.02 1.50
C ILE A 12 -0.12 0.18 2.53
N CYS A 13 1.06 -0.34 2.24
CA CYS A 13 2.19 -0.18 3.15
C CYS A 13 3.46 0.17 2.39
N LEU A 14 4.08 1.28 2.80
CA LEU A 14 5.42 1.63 2.38
C LEU A 14 6.39 0.86 3.27
N VAL A 15 6.94 -0.24 2.75
CA VAL A 15 7.95 -1.03 3.47
C VAL A 15 9.30 -0.54 3.00
N GLU A 16 10.09 -0.01 3.91
CA GLU A 16 11.38 0.58 3.59
C GLU A 16 12.53 -0.13 4.29
N ASP A 17 13.53 -0.53 3.51
CA ASP A 17 14.83 -0.94 4.04
C ASP A 17 15.68 0.33 4.12
N VAL A 18 15.72 0.92 5.31
CA VAL A 18 16.34 2.23 5.51
C VAL A 18 17.84 2.20 5.20
N SER A 19 18.54 1.15 5.63
CA SER A 19 19.99 1.05 5.44
C SER A 19 20.38 0.97 3.97
N ARG A 20 19.55 0.37 3.14
CA ARG A 20 19.80 0.20 1.71
C ARG A 20 19.10 1.26 0.84
N ARG A 21 18.29 2.13 1.46
CA ARG A 21 17.48 3.14 0.78
C ARG A 21 16.61 2.54 -0.32
N LYS A 22 15.94 1.44 0.02
CA LYS A 22 15.05 0.74 -0.92
C LYS A 22 13.64 0.63 -0.35
N VAL A 23 12.67 0.64 -1.24
CA VAL A 23 11.27 0.44 -0.89
C VAL A 23 10.72 -0.77 -1.65
N LEU A 24 9.77 -1.45 -1.01
CA LEU A 24 9.15 -2.63 -1.58
C LEU A 24 8.02 -2.22 -2.50
N MET A 25 8.06 -2.69 -3.74
CA MET A 25 7.04 -2.36 -4.73
C MET A 25 6.52 -3.62 -5.41
N GLN A 26 5.28 -3.54 -5.86
CA GLN A 26 4.64 -4.57 -6.66
C GLN A 26 4.43 -4.00 -8.06
N TYR A 27 4.86 -4.72 -9.08
CA TYR A 27 4.54 -4.33 -10.45
C TYR A 27 3.20 -4.92 -10.85
N ARG A 28 2.26 -4.06 -11.21
CA ARG A 28 0.91 -4.42 -11.67
C ARG A 28 0.85 -4.33 -13.18
N SER A 29 0.65 -5.48 -13.84
CA SER A 29 0.66 -5.52 -15.29
C SER A 29 -0.60 -4.91 -15.90
N PRO A 30 -0.50 -4.29 -17.10
CA PRO A 30 -1.68 -3.72 -17.76
C PRO A 30 -2.76 -4.74 -18.11
N GLU A 31 -2.38 -6.00 -18.32
CA GLU A 31 -3.33 -7.04 -18.66
C GLU A 31 -4.27 -7.39 -17.50
N ARG A 32 -3.83 -7.17 -16.26
CA ARG A 32 -4.57 -7.57 -15.08
C ARG A 32 -5.19 -6.39 -14.33
N TYR A 33 -4.56 -5.24 -14.36
CA TYR A 33 -4.97 -4.09 -13.54
C TYR A 33 -5.32 -2.88 -14.39
N ARG A 34 -6.39 -2.19 -13.98
CA ARG A 34 -6.79 -0.93 -14.60
C ARG A 34 -5.73 0.15 -14.41
N TRP A 35 -5.14 0.19 -13.20
CA TRP A 35 -4.05 1.12 -12.90
C TRP A 35 -2.77 0.31 -12.76
N SER A 36 -2.10 0.15 -13.90
CA SER A 36 -0.87 -0.62 -13.98
C SER A 36 0.34 0.20 -13.53
N GLY A 37 1.46 -0.50 -13.35
CA GLY A 37 2.72 0.11 -12.94
C GLY A 37 3.12 -0.31 -11.54
N TYR A 38 4.19 0.28 -11.05
CA TYR A 38 4.69 -0.02 -9.71
C TYR A 38 3.81 0.64 -8.66
N ALA A 39 3.44 -0.12 -7.65
CA ALA A 39 2.59 0.34 -6.55
C ALA A 39 3.07 -0.27 -5.26
N PHE A 40 2.74 0.38 -4.14
CA PHE A 40 2.98 -0.21 -2.82
C PHE A 40 2.03 -1.38 -2.61
N PRO A 41 2.50 -2.47 -1.99
CA PRO A 41 1.62 -3.62 -1.72
C PRO A 41 0.57 -3.28 -0.67
N GLY A 42 -0.53 -3.99 -0.71
CA GLY A 42 -1.65 -3.83 0.20
C GLY A 42 -2.86 -4.59 -0.29
N GLY A 43 -4.00 -4.38 0.32
CA GLY A 43 -5.20 -5.08 -0.08
C GLY A 43 -6.43 -4.64 0.69
N HIS A 44 -7.45 -5.48 0.68
CA HIS A 44 -8.73 -5.20 1.31
C HIS A 44 -8.73 -5.63 2.78
N ILE A 45 -9.40 -4.82 3.61
CA ILE A 45 -9.62 -5.14 5.02
C ILE A 45 -10.84 -6.02 5.11
N GLU A 46 -10.69 -7.20 5.70
CA GLU A 46 -11.77 -8.16 5.83
C GLU A 46 -12.65 -7.84 7.02
N LYS A 47 -13.91 -8.31 6.96
CA LYS A 47 -14.84 -8.12 8.07
C LYS A 47 -14.30 -8.71 9.36
N GLY A 48 -14.41 -7.97 10.45
CA GLY A 48 -13.97 -8.41 11.77
C GLY A 48 -12.48 -8.30 12.01
N GLU A 49 -11.72 -7.87 11.00
CA GLU A 49 -10.29 -7.73 11.10
C GLU A 49 -9.93 -6.31 11.54
N SER A 50 -8.94 -6.18 12.44
CA SER A 50 -8.46 -4.86 12.81
C SER A 50 -7.65 -4.27 11.66
N LEU A 51 -7.49 -2.95 11.65
CA LEU A 51 -6.67 -2.29 10.63
C LEU A 51 -5.23 -2.77 10.69
N HIS A 52 -4.70 -2.93 11.90
CA HIS A 52 -3.32 -3.41 12.10
C HIS A 52 -3.14 -4.84 11.57
N ASP A 53 -4.02 -5.75 11.96
CA ASP A 53 -3.91 -7.15 11.55
C ASP A 53 -4.06 -7.29 10.03
N SER A 54 -4.91 -6.46 9.44
CA SER A 54 -5.14 -6.47 8.00
C SER A 54 -3.86 -6.14 7.22
N VAL A 55 -3.16 -5.08 7.60
CA VAL A 55 -1.96 -4.69 6.85
C VAL A 55 -0.85 -5.71 7.03
N VAL A 56 -0.70 -6.27 8.23
CA VAL A 56 0.29 -7.32 8.47
C VAL A 56 -0.01 -8.56 7.62
N ARG A 57 -1.27 -8.97 7.58
CA ARG A 57 -1.70 -10.12 6.78
C ARG A 57 -1.49 -9.89 5.29
N GLU A 58 -1.92 -8.74 4.77
CA GLU A 58 -1.80 -8.45 3.33
C GLU A 58 -0.34 -8.41 2.87
N ILE A 59 0.53 -7.79 3.67
CA ILE A 59 1.94 -7.73 3.31
C ILE A 59 2.56 -9.12 3.31
N LEU A 60 2.20 -9.97 4.27
CA LEU A 60 2.70 -11.34 4.29
C LEU A 60 2.20 -12.13 3.07
N GLU A 61 0.91 -12.04 2.76
CA GLU A 61 0.33 -12.77 1.63
C GLU A 61 0.91 -12.33 0.29
N GLU A 62 1.07 -11.02 0.09
CA GLU A 62 1.50 -10.50 -1.19
C GLU A 62 3.02 -10.48 -1.39
N THR A 63 3.78 -10.38 -0.33
CA THR A 63 5.23 -10.16 -0.47
C THR A 63 6.11 -11.21 0.21
N GLY A 64 5.59 -11.95 1.16
CA GLY A 64 6.37 -12.90 1.96
C GLY A 64 7.00 -12.30 3.20
N LEU A 65 6.90 -10.98 3.39
CA LEU A 65 7.50 -10.33 4.55
C LEU A 65 6.52 -10.22 5.71
N THR A 66 7.05 -10.42 6.92
CA THR A 66 6.34 -10.13 8.15
C THR A 66 6.80 -8.77 8.65
N ILE A 67 5.92 -7.79 8.60
CA ILE A 67 6.25 -6.45 9.09
C ILE A 67 5.95 -6.35 10.59
N SER A 68 6.73 -5.54 11.29
CA SER A 68 6.57 -5.27 12.71
C SER A 68 6.33 -3.78 12.93
N HIS A 69 5.43 -3.47 13.85
CA HIS A 69 5.14 -2.09 14.25
C HIS A 69 4.81 -1.16 13.08
N PRO A 70 3.90 -1.56 12.16
CA PRO A 70 3.51 -0.64 11.10
C PRO A 70 2.84 0.59 11.70
N LYS A 71 3.21 1.76 11.17
CA LYS A 71 2.69 3.03 11.65
C LYS A 71 1.71 3.59 10.64
N LEU A 72 0.52 3.96 11.09
CA LEU A 72 -0.46 4.64 10.25
C LEU A 72 0.06 6.07 9.99
N VAL A 73 0.30 6.40 8.73
CA VAL A 73 0.90 7.67 8.35
C VAL A 73 -0.02 8.53 7.48
N GLY A 74 -1.17 8.04 7.12
CA GLY A 74 -2.14 8.83 6.38
C GLY A 74 -3.35 8.03 5.96
N VAL A 75 -4.34 8.76 5.45
CA VAL A 75 -5.57 8.17 4.93
C VAL A 75 -5.89 8.86 3.62
N LYS A 76 -6.22 8.08 2.62
CA LYS A 76 -6.69 8.59 1.33
C LYS A 76 -8.11 8.11 1.12
N ASN A 77 -8.99 8.98 0.64
CA ASN A 77 -10.37 8.55 0.38
C ASN A 77 -10.96 9.30 -0.80
N TRP A 78 -11.91 8.64 -1.45
CA TRP A 78 -12.69 9.21 -2.54
C TRP A 78 -13.99 8.45 -2.67
N HIS A 79 -14.86 8.90 -3.57
CA HIS A 79 -16.08 8.18 -3.91
C HIS A 79 -15.93 7.57 -5.30
N THR A 80 -16.38 6.32 -5.44
CA THR A 80 -16.44 5.68 -6.76
C THR A 80 -17.55 6.29 -7.58
N ASP A 81 -17.61 5.96 -8.87
CA ASP A 81 -18.68 6.43 -9.75
C ASP A 81 -20.07 6.01 -9.26
N GLU A 82 -20.16 4.89 -8.55
CA GLU A 82 -21.40 4.41 -7.94
C GLU A 82 -21.72 5.09 -6.62
N GLY A 83 -20.89 6.02 -6.18
CA GLY A 83 -21.09 6.73 -4.92
C GLY A 83 -20.64 5.98 -3.68
N ILE A 84 -19.88 4.90 -3.84
CA ILE A 84 -19.33 4.15 -2.71
C ILE A 84 -18.06 4.85 -2.22
N ARG A 85 -17.96 5.05 -0.90
CA ARG A 85 -16.75 5.64 -0.32
C ARG A 85 -15.62 4.60 -0.32
N TYR A 86 -14.47 4.98 -0.84
CA TYR A 86 -13.30 4.14 -0.88
C TYR A 86 -12.23 4.75 0.04
N ILE A 87 -11.74 3.98 1.00
CA ILE A 87 -10.77 4.49 1.98
C ILE A 87 -9.52 3.61 1.93
N VAL A 88 -8.36 4.26 1.84
CA VAL A 88 -7.07 3.59 1.88
C VAL A 88 -6.32 4.05 3.13
N PHE A 89 -6.07 3.12 4.03
CA PHE A 89 -5.22 3.38 5.20
C PHE A 89 -3.77 3.16 4.79
N CYS A 90 -2.97 4.19 4.93
CA CYS A 90 -1.58 4.20 4.46
C CYS A 90 -0.64 3.99 5.64
N TYR A 91 0.13 2.90 5.58
CA TYR A 91 1.06 2.52 6.62
C TYR A 91 2.49 2.62 6.15
N LYS A 92 3.40 2.80 7.10
CA LYS A 92 4.83 2.73 6.85
C LYS A 92 5.44 1.73 7.82
N ALA A 93 6.32 0.85 7.32
CA ALA A 93 7.03 -0.13 8.14
C ALA A 93 8.49 -0.14 7.74
N THR A 94 9.36 -0.09 8.74
CA THR A 94 10.82 -0.14 8.55
C THR A 94 11.43 -1.37 9.22
N GLU A 95 10.62 -2.12 9.98
CA GLU A 95 11.04 -3.35 10.65
C GLU A 95 10.31 -4.52 10.01
N PHE A 96 11.07 -5.49 9.53
CA PHE A 96 10.49 -6.65 8.85
C PHE A 96 11.45 -7.83 8.90
N SER A 97 10.89 -9.02 8.62
CA SER A 97 11.67 -10.26 8.50
C SER A 97 11.11 -11.09 7.35
N GLY A 98 11.86 -12.11 6.95
CA GLY A 98 11.46 -13.00 5.88
C GLY A 98 12.11 -12.64 4.56
N GLN A 99 11.68 -13.31 3.51
CA GLN A 99 12.20 -13.10 2.16
C GLN A 99 11.04 -12.81 1.22
N ILE A 100 11.28 -11.89 0.28
CA ILE A 100 10.25 -11.53 -0.69
C ILE A 100 10.02 -12.68 -1.67
N HIS A 101 8.77 -12.81 -2.10
CA HIS A 101 8.39 -13.68 -3.20
C HIS A 101 7.26 -13.02 -3.97
N SER A 102 7.20 -13.32 -5.26
CA SER A 102 6.15 -12.78 -6.12
C SER A 102 4.94 -13.71 -6.13
N THR A 103 3.78 -13.15 -6.44
CA THR A 103 2.53 -13.88 -6.55
C THR A 103 1.92 -13.64 -7.93
N GLU A 104 0.77 -14.26 -8.19
CA GLU A 104 0.02 -14.01 -9.44
C GLU A 104 -0.43 -12.55 -9.54
N GLU A 105 -0.55 -11.85 -8.42
CA GLU A 105 -1.00 -10.46 -8.40
C GLU A 105 0.08 -9.49 -8.87
N GLY A 106 1.34 -9.90 -8.85
CA GLY A 106 2.40 -9.05 -9.36
C GLY A 106 3.77 -9.44 -8.87
N LYS A 107 4.79 -8.92 -9.55
CA LYS A 107 6.17 -9.16 -9.19
C LYS A 107 6.58 -8.21 -8.07
N ILE A 108 7.14 -8.75 -7.01
CA ILE A 108 7.61 -7.99 -5.84
C ILE A 108 9.11 -7.78 -5.96
N SER A 109 9.56 -6.55 -5.76
CA SER A 109 10.98 -6.24 -5.80
C SER A 109 11.32 -5.05 -4.91
N TRP A 110 12.58 -5.01 -4.48
CA TRP A 110 13.14 -3.85 -3.77
C TRP A 110 13.61 -2.84 -4.80
N ILE A 111 13.14 -1.62 -4.70
CA ILE A 111 13.44 -0.55 -5.65
C ILE A 111 14.20 0.56 -4.93
N ASP A 112 15.27 1.05 -5.53
CA ASP A 112 16.00 2.21 -4.99
C ASP A 112 15.08 3.42 -4.97
N LYS A 113 15.02 4.10 -3.82
CA LYS A 113 14.17 5.29 -3.68
C LYS A 113 14.48 6.36 -4.72
N GLU A 114 15.74 6.48 -5.07
CA GLU A 114 16.20 7.50 -6.01
C GLU A 114 15.72 7.26 -7.44
N THR A 115 15.39 6.01 -7.79
CA THR A 115 14.93 5.67 -9.14
C THR A 115 13.41 5.77 -9.29
N LEU A 116 12.67 5.91 -8.19
CA LEU A 116 11.20 5.93 -8.25
C LEU A 116 10.62 6.94 -9.25
N PRO A 117 11.10 8.19 -9.32
CA PRO A 117 10.51 9.15 -10.26
C PRO A 117 10.68 8.78 -11.73
N GLN A 118 11.55 7.84 -12.03
CA GLN A 118 11.85 7.42 -13.41
C GLN A 118 11.11 6.15 -13.82
N LEU A 119 10.40 5.52 -12.86
CA LEU A 119 9.70 4.28 -13.12
C LEU A 119 8.26 4.52 -13.59
N ASP A 120 7.71 3.50 -14.22
CA ASP A 120 6.28 3.47 -14.57
C ASP A 120 5.47 3.21 -13.30
N LEU A 121 5.15 4.28 -12.58
CA LEU A 121 4.41 4.18 -11.33
C LEU A 121 2.91 4.15 -11.57
N ALA A 122 2.18 3.36 -10.77
CA ALA A 122 0.74 3.41 -10.78
C ALA A 122 0.26 4.80 -10.35
N TYR A 123 -0.98 5.10 -10.67
CA TYR A 123 -1.57 6.42 -10.44
C TYR A 123 -1.25 6.96 -9.03
N ASP A 124 -0.78 8.19 -8.99
CA ASP A 124 -0.49 9.03 -7.80
C ASP A 124 0.48 8.44 -6.74
N MET A 125 1.27 7.44 -7.10
CA MET A 125 2.20 6.80 -6.13
C MET A 125 3.23 7.76 -5.55
N LEU A 126 3.76 8.71 -6.35
CA LEU A 126 4.74 9.67 -5.85
C LEU A 126 4.14 10.62 -4.82
N GLU A 127 2.95 11.13 -5.11
CA GLU A 127 2.25 12.02 -4.18
C GLU A 127 1.90 11.28 -2.90
N LEU A 128 1.52 10.01 -3.04
CA LEU A 128 1.17 9.17 -1.91
C LEU A 128 2.40 8.92 -1.03
N MET A 129 3.55 8.64 -1.64
CA MET A 129 4.79 8.46 -0.88
C MET A 129 5.19 9.74 -0.14
N ARG A 130 5.04 10.91 -0.77
CA ARG A 130 5.29 12.19 -0.10
C ARG A 130 4.42 12.36 1.13
N MET A 131 3.13 12.05 1.02
CA MET A 131 2.22 12.13 2.15
C MET A 131 2.67 11.19 3.27
N MET A 132 3.06 9.97 2.92
CA MET A 132 3.46 8.97 3.91
C MET A 132 4.77 9.29 4.61
N GLU A 133 5.64 10.07 3.98
CA GLU A 133 6.93 10.46 4.55
C GLU A 133 6.91 11.82 5.23
N ASP A 134 5.90 12.64 4.96
CA ASP A 134 5.78 13.97 5.54
C ASP A 134 4.85 13.92 6.74
N GLU A 135 5.40 14.12 7.94
CA GLU A 135 4.64 14.05 9.19
C GLU A 135 3.55 15.12 9.30
N GLU A 136 3.63 16.17 8.50
CA GLU A 136 2.64 17.25 8.51
C GLU A 136 1.46 16.97 7.56
N LEU A 137 1.60 16.00 6.67
CA LEU A 137 0.55 15.63 5.72
C LEU A 137 -0.10 14.32 6.15
N SER A 138 -1.42 14.29 6.23
CA SER A 138 -2.14 13.11 6.71
C SER A 138 -3.28 12.65 5.80
N GLU A 139 -3.55 13.39 4.73
CA GLU A 139 -4.64 13.01 3.81
C GLU A 139 -4.40 13.37 2.33
#